data_26a9d102d967f4ad6f7cfb1009aea69b
#
_entry.id   26a9d102d967f4ad6f7cfb1009aea69b
#
_cell.length_a   1.000
_cell.length_b   1.000
_cell.length_c   1.000
_cell.angle_alpha   90.00
_cell.angle_beta   90.00
_cell.angle_gamma   90.00
#
_symmetry.space_group_name_H-M   'P 1'
#
loop_
_entity.id
_entity.type
_entity.pdbx_description
1 polymer ?
#
loop_
_entity_poly.entity_id
_entity_poly.type
_entity_poly.pdbx_seq_one_letter_code
_entity_poly.pdbx_strand_id
1 'polypeptide(L)'
;MRWSLKPQQDRGKSEWLEKLYAEGKIKKKPESAQEPPPPIFPDLYWIWEAYCFLNERRGVGPNGPLPISVSDIQAYAELTGRIEPRYRQQLIRFIPPLDRVFLKDFYDRQNAEIEKARKKAEAASRRR
;
A
#
# COMPACT_ATOMS: atom_id res chain seq x y z
N MET A 1 -4.52 -17.37 -2.98
CA MET A 1 -4.48 -15.97 -3.12
C MET A 1 -3.33 -15.37 -2.40
N ARG A 2 -2.75 -14.45 -2.99
CA ARG A 2 -1.76 -13.74 -2.35
C ARG A 2 -2.33 -12.69 -1.49
N TRP A 3 -2.14 -12.91 -0.28
CA TRP A 3 -2.51 -11.97 0.64
C TRP A 3 -1.86 -10.70 0.31
N SER A 4 -2.09 -10.31 -0.59
CA SER A 4 -1.66 -9.13 -1.03
C SER A 4 -0.38 -9.10 -1.72
N LEU A 5 -0.10 -8.01 -2.01
CA LEU A 5 1.08 -7.56 -2.64
C LEU A 5 2.28 -7.57 -1.75
N LYS A 6 2.20 -8.21 -0.60
CA LYS A 6 3.34 -8.24 0.29
C LYS A 6 4.47 -9.01 -0.35
N PRO A 7 5.64 -8.40 -0.51
CA PRO A 7 6.80 -9.10 -1.03
C PRO A 7 7.28 -10.16 -0.04
N GLN A 8 8.10 -11.06 -0.52
CA GLN A 8 8.67 -12.10 0.34
C GLN A 8 9.42 -11.55 1.54
N GLN A 9 9.94 -10.34 1.41
CA GLN A 9 10.62 -9.66 2.51
C GLN A 9 9.72 -9.49 3.73
N ASP A 10 8.42 -9.29 3.50
CA ASP A 10 7.48 -9.15 4.60
C ASP A 10 7.25 -10.46 5.31
N ARG A 11 7.38 -11.59 4.62
CA ARG A 11 7.31 -12.90 5.25
C ARG A 11 8.47 -13.11 6.20
N GLY A 12 9.67 -12.83 5.73
CA GLY A 12 10.86 -12.93 6.56
C GLY A 12 10.78 -12.03 7.77
N LYS A 13 10.28 -10.82 7.57
CA LYS A 13 10.09 -9.87 8.66
C LYS A 13 9.07 -10.37 9.67
N SER A 14 7.97 -10.96 9.20
CA SER A 14 6.95 -11.51 10.07
C SER A 14 7.48 -12.68 10.90
N GLU A 15 8.25 -13.57 10.27
CA GLU A 15 8.87 -14.69 10.97
C GLU A 15 9.85 -14.22 12.03
N TRP A 16 10.63 -13.21 11.69
CA TRP A 16 11.58 -12.62 12.63
C TRP A 16 10.87 -12.02 13.84
N LEU A 17 9.76 -11.31 13.61
CA LEU A 17 8.97 -10.72 14.68
C LEU A 17 8.33 -11.79 15.56
N GLU A 18 7.86 -12.88 14.98
CA GLU A 18 7.32 -13.99 15.74
C GLU A 18 8.39 -14.63 16.63
N LYS A 19 9.59 -14.77 16.10
CA LYS A 19 10.70 -15.30 16.83
C LYS A 19 11.06 -14.42 18.02
N LEU A 20 11.08 -13.11 17.81
CA LEU A 20 11.34 -12.15 18.90
C LEU A 20 10.27 -12.23 19.98
N TYR A 21 9.01 -12.39 19.57
CA TYR A 21 7.92 -12.55 20.52
C TYR A 21 8.09 -13.84 21.33
N ALA A 22 8.42 -14.94 20.66
CA ALA A 22 8.64 -16.22 21.31
C ALA A 22 9.82 -16.17 22.28
N GLU A 23 10.82 -15.35 22.02
CA GLU A 23 11.97 -15.16 22.88
C GLU A 23 11.69 -14.19 24.04
N GLY A 24 10.49 -13.65 24.12
CA GLY A 24 10.11 -12.71 25.18
C GLY A 24 10.67 -11.32 25.04
N LYS A 25 11.28 -11.01 23.90
CA LYS A 25 11.85 -9.67 23.64
C LYS A 25 10.80 -8.66 23.30
N ILE A 26 9.62 -9.09 22.89
CA ILE A 26 8.49 -8.23 22.57
C ILE A 26 7.36 -8.65 23.50
N LYS A 27 6.80 -7.70 24.24
CA LYS A 27 5.72 -7.99 25.18
C LYS A 27 4.40 -8.26 24.52
N LYS A 28 4.20 -7.74 23.31
CA LYS A 28 2.97 -7.90 22.57
C LYS A 28 3.28 -8.58 21.26
N LYS A 29 2.46 -9.55 20.90
CA LYS A 29 2.62 -10.21 19.62
C LYS A 29 2.52 -9.17 18.51
N PRO A 30 3.45 -9.15 17.54
CA PRO A 30 3.40 -8.20 16.44
C PRO A 30 2.11 -8.31 15.67
N GLU A 31 1.62 -7.18 15.19
CA GLU A 31 0.38 -7.16 14.44
C GLU A 31 0.43 -8.09 13.23
N SER A 32 1.55 -8.14 12.56
CA SER A 32 1.75 -9.03 11.42
C SER A 32 1.69 -10.51 11.79
N ALA A 33 1.93 -10.84 13.05
CA ALA A 33 1.90 -12.22 13.54
C ALA A 33 0.64 -12.52 14.33
N GLN A 34 -0.05 -11.48 14.84
CA GLN A 34 -1.26 -11.66 15.62
C GLN A 34 -2.46 -12.02 14.77
N GLU A 35 -2.56 -11.39 13.63
CA GLU A 35 -3.74 -11.49 12.80
C GLU A 35 -3.39 -12.02 11.44
N PRO A 36 -4.13 -13.03 10.96
CA PRO A 36 -4.02 -13.38 9.57
C PRO A 36 -4.50 -12.18 8.74
N PRO A 37 -4.07 -12.07 7.49
CA PRO A 37 -4.58 -11.04 6.62
C PRO A 37 -6.11 -11.09 6.57
N PRO A 38 -6.77 -9.94 6.54
CA PRO A 38 -8.23 -9.93 6.43
C PRO A 38 -8.65 -10.68 5.18
N PRO A 39 -9.68 -11.51 5.28
CA PRO A 39 -10.14 -12.25 4.12
C PRO A 39 -10.69 -11.28 3.09
N ILE A 40 -10.29 -11.46 1.84
CA ILE A 40 -10.90 -10.74 0.74
C ILE A 40 -12.04 -11.61 0.25
N PHE A 41 -13.24 -11.06 0.26
CA PHE A 41 -14.39 -11.81 -0.23
C PHE A 41 -14.17 -12.18 -1.70
N PRO A 42 -14.49 -13.42 -2.10
CA PRO A 42 -14.23 -13.86 -3.47
C PRO A 42 -14.84 -12.96 -4.55
N ASP A 43 -15.98 -12.36 -4.27
CA ASP A 43 -16.63 -11.46 -5.21
C ASP A 43 -15.95 -10.11 -5.34
N LEU A 44 -15.02 -9.78 -4.43
CA LEU A 44 -14.24 -8.54 -4.47
C LEU A 44 -12.78 -8.77 -4.83
N TYR A 45 -12.39 -10.02 -5.01
CA TYR A 45 -10.99 -10.34 -5.31
C TYR A 45 -10.52 -9.69 -6.60
N TRP A 46 -11.38 -9.64 -7.60
CA TRP A 46 -11.03 -9.04 -8.87
C TRP A 46 -10.74 -7.54 -8.75
N ILE A 47 -11.38 -6.87 -7.80
CA ILE A 47 -11.12 -5.44 -7.54
C ILE A 47 -9.71 -5.26 -6.99
N TRP A 48 -9.32 -6.16 -6.11
CA TRP A 48 -7.96 -6.14 -5.57
C TRP A 48 -6.92 -6.34 -6.68
N GLU A 49 -7.17 -7.29 -7.57
CA GLU A 49 -6.30 -7.50 -8.73
C GLU A 49 -6.26 -6.26 -9.63
N ALA A 50 -7.39 -5.63 -9.83
CA ALA A 50 -7.48 -4.40 -10.61
C ALA A 50 -6.63 -3.29 -9.96
N TYR A 51 -6.75 -3.14 -8.65
CA TYR A 51 -5.96 -2.15 -7.93
C TYR A 51 -4.46 -2.43 -8.06
N CYS A 52 -4.05 -3.67 -7.91
CA CYS A 52 -2.66 -4.05 -8.06
C CYS A 52 -2.12 -3.70 -9.44
N PHE A 53 -2.88 -4.03 -10.46
CA PHE A 53 -2.52 -3.73 -11.83
C PHE A 53 -2.35 -2.23 -12.06
N LEU A 54 -3.31 -1.45 -11.59
CA LEU A 54 -3.29 0.00 -11.75
C LEU A 54 -2.20 0.65 -10.91
N ASN A 55 -1.97 0.12 -9.72
CA ASN A 55 -0.94 0.64 -8.83
C ASN A 55 0.46 0.51 -9.44
N GLU A 56 0.74 -0.59 -10.09
CA GLU A 56 2.03 -0.81 -10.74
C GLU A 56 2.25 0.15 -11.91
N ARG A 57 1.19 0.67 -12.49
CA ARG A 57 1.22 1.49 -13.70
C ARG A 57 0.84 2.93 -13.48
N ARG A 58 0.74 3.34 -12.22
CA ARG A 58 0.39 4.73 -11.93
C ARG A 58 1.47 5.68 -12.41
N GLY A 59 1.05 6.89 -12.75
CA GLY A 59 1.99 7.94 -13.12
C GLY A 59 2.80 8.41 -11.91
N VAL A 60 3.98 8.94 -12.19
CA VAL A 60 4.84 9.49 -11.16
C VAL A 60 5.13 10.94 -11.50
N GLY A 61 4.87 11.82 -10.56
CA GLY A 61 5.13 13.24 -10.70
C GLY A 61 6.47 13.63 -10.07
N PRO A 62 6.79 14.93 -10.08
CA PRO A 62 8.06 15.41 -9.51
C PRO A 62 8.24 15.09 -8.02
N ASN A 63 7.14 15.01 -7.30
CA ASN A 63 7.16 14.81 -5.86
C ASN A 63 6.80 13.39 -5.43
N GLY A 64 6.52 12.50 -6.37
CA GLY A 64 6.17 11.12 -6.04
C GLY A 64 5.02 10.60 -6.88
N PRO A 65 4.42 9.47 -6.47
CA PRO A 65 3.35 8.86 -7.24
C PRO A 65 2.11 9.73 -7.30
N LEU A 66 1.47 9.72 -8.46
CA LEU A 66 0.22 10.42 -8.68
C LEU A 66 -0.95 9.50 -8.35
N PRO A 67 -2.13 10.06 -8.05
CA PRO A 67 -3.33 9.25 -7.87
C PRO A 67 -3.67 8.47 -9.13
N ILE A 68 -4.26 7.29 -8.94
CA ILE A 68 -4.82 6.54 -10.07
C ILE A 68 -5.97 7.35 -10.64
N SER A 69 -5.92 7.65 -11.92
CA SER A 69 -6.94 8.48 -12.55
C SER A 69 -8.19 7.68 -12.89
N VAL A 70 -9.31 8.39 -13.01
CA VAL A 70 -10.56 7.77 -13.47
C VAL A 70 -10.40 7.21 -14.87
N SER A 71 -9.62 7.91 -15.72
CA SER A 71 -9.31 7.44 -17.07
C SER A 71 -8.60 6.09 -17.05
N ASP A 72 -7.66 5.89 -16.13
CA ASP A 72 -6.95 4.62 -16.01
C ASP A 72 -7.89 3.51 -15.56
N ILE A 73 -8.79 3.82 -14.65
CA ILE A 73 -9.78 2.84 -14.19
C ILE A 73 -10.70 2.44 -15.33
N GLN A 74 -11.14 3.42 -16.11
CA GLN A 74 -12.00 3.16 -17.26
C GLN A 74 -11.28 2.32 -18.31
N ALA A 75 -10.03 2.66 -18.60
CA ALA A 75 -9.23 1.92 -19.56
C ALA A 75 -9.06 0.46 -19.11
N TYR A 76 -8.84 0.24 -17.83
CA TYR A 76 -8.76 -1.10 -17.27
C TYR A 76 -10.06 -1.87 -17.48
N ALA A 77 -11.19 -1.23 -17.21
CA ALA A 77 -12.50 -1.87 -17.37
C ALA A 77 -12.73 -2.28 -18.83
N GLU A 78 -12.40 -1.41 -19.76
CA GLU A 78 -12.54 -1.71 -21.18
C GLU A 78 -11.60 -2.83 -21.62
N LEU A 79 -10.36 -2.77 -21.20
CA LEU A 79 -9.34 -3.74 -21.59
C LEU A 79 -9.67 -5.14 -21.08
N THR A 80 -10.26 -5.26 -19.91
CA THR A 80 -10.59 -6.54 -19.30
C THR A 80 -12.00 -7.00 -19.60
N GLY A 81 -12.77 -6.22 -20.36
CA GLY A 81 -14.16 -6.57 -20.70
C GLY A 81 -15.16 -6.36 -19.57
N ARG A 82 -14.78 -5.70 -18.48
CA ARG A 82 -15.68 -5.43 -17.36
C ARG A 82 -16.38 -4.11 -17.55
N ILE A 83 -17.13 -4.01 -18.63
CA ILE A 83 -17.77 -2.75 -19.04
C ILE A 83 -19.19 -2.60 -18.51
N GLU A 84 -19.75 -3.63 -17.88
CA GLU A 84 -21.09 -3.54 -17.33
C GLU A 84 -21.13 -2.52 -16.19
N PRO A 85 -22.24 -1.80 -16.03
CA PRO A 85 -22.34 -0.76 -15.01
C PRO A 85 -22.01 -1.23 -13.60
N ARG A 86 -22.37 -2.47 -13.24
CA ARG A 86 -22.07 -3.01 -11.92
C ARG A 86 -20.57 -3.07 -11.64
N TYR A 87 -19.76 -3.42 -12.64
CA TYR A 87 -18.32 -3.50 -12.48
C TYR A 87 -17.72 -2.12 -12.40
N ARG A 88 -18.19 -1.19 -13.23
CA ARG A 88 -17.70 0.19 -13.21
C ARG A 88 -17.97 0.85 -11.86
N GLN A 89 -19.18 0.63 -11.32
CA GLN A 89 -19.56 1.18 -10.03
C GLN A 89 -18.69 0.63 -8.92
N GLN A 90 -18.39 -0.67 -8.95
CA GLN A 90 -17.51 -1.28 -7.95
C GLN A 90 -16.10 -0.73 -8.03
N LEU A 91 -15.58 -0.56 -9.24
CA LEU A 91 -14.24 0.00 -9.41
C LEU A 91 -14.16 1.43 -8.83
N ILE A 92 -15.11 2.27 -9.18
CA ILE A 92 -15.14 3.65 -8.68
C ILE A 92 -15.35 3.69 -7.17
N ARG A 93 -16.08 2.75 -6.64
CA ARG A 93 -16.36 2.71 -5.21
C ARG A 93 -15.15 2.26 -4.38
N PHE A 94 -14.38 1.31 -4.88
CA PHE A 94 -13.33 0.68 -4.09
C PHE A 94 -11.90 1.14 -4.44
N ILE A 95 -11.61 1.44 -5.70
CA ILE A 95 -10.26 1.80 -6.09
C ILE A 95 -9.80 3.13 -5.46
N PRO A 96 -10.56 4.22 -5.54
CA PRO A 96 -10.10 5.48 -4.97
C PRO A 96 -9.82 5.44 -3.47
N PRO A 97 -10.65 4.79 -2.62
CA PRO A 97 -10.32 4.68 -1.20
C PRO A 97 -9.04 3.91 -0.93
N LEU A 98 -8.81 2.81 -1.66
CA LEU A 98 -7.57 2.04 -1.53
C LEU A 98 -6.37 2.89 -1.91
N ASP A 99 -6.51 3.65 -2.96
CA ASP A 99 -5.44 4.50 -3.45
C ASP A 99 -5.13 5.64 -2.48
N ARG A 100 -6.15 6.20 -1.85
CA ARG A 100 -5.95 7.24 -0.84
C ARG A 100 -5.11 6.75 0.33
N VAL A 101 -5.35 5.53 0.78
CA VAL A 101 -4.57 4.94 1.86
C VAL A 101 -3.11 4.79 1.44
N PHE A 102 -2.88 4.28 0.25
CA PHE A 102 -1.53 4.12 -0.28
C PHE A 102 -0.80 5.46 -0.37
N LEU A 103 -1.45 6.46 -0.96
CA LEU A 103 -0.84 7.77 -1.17
C LEU A 103 -0.55 8.47 0.16
N LYS A 104 -1.49 8.38 1.09
CA LYS A 104 -1.29 8.97 2.40
C LYS A 104 -0.08 8.36 3.10
N ASP A 105 0.02 7.03 3.07
CA ASP A 105 1.16 6.35 3.68
C ASP A 105 2.47 6.73 3.01
N PHE A 106 2.48 6.80 1.69
CA PHE A 106 3.68 7.17 0.95
C PHE A 106 4.15 8.58 1.30
N TYR A 107 3.22 9.55 1.25
CA TYR A 107 3.59 10.94 1.50
C TYR A 107 3.90 11.21 2.97
N ASP A 108 3.25 10.51 3.90
CA ASP A 108 3.59 10.60 5.31
C ASP A 108 5.02 10.14 5.56
N ARG A 109 5.42 9.03 4.94
CA ARG A 109 6.78 8.52 5.04
C ARG A 109 7.80 9.47 4.41
N GLN A 110 7.47 10.01 3.25
CA GLN A 110 8.33 10.96 2.57
C GLN A 110 8.54 12.21 3.42
N ASN A 111 7.46 12.75 3.99
CA ASN A 111 7.54 13.93 4.83
C ASN A 111 8.35 13.66 6.09
N ALA A 112 8.22 12.47 6.67
CA ALA A 112 9.00 12.09 7.84
C ALA A 112 10.50 12.05 7.51
N GLU A 113 10.85 11.51 6.34
CA GLU A 113 12.24 11.47 5.91
C GLU A 113 12.82 12.86 5.63
N ILE A 114 12.02 13.72 5.00
CA ILE A 114 12.42 15.11 4.74
C ILE A 114 12.66 15.84 6.05
N GLU A 115 11.76 15.70 7.01
CA GLU A 115 11.87 16.35 8.30
C GLU A 115 13.10 15.85 9.07
N LYS A 116 13.36 14.56 9.01
CA LYS A 116 14.51 13.95 9.63
C LYS A 116 15.81 14.48 9.03
N ALA A 117 15.86 14.58 7.70
CA ALA A 117 17.02 15.13 6.99
C ALA A 117 17.23 16.61 7.34
N ARG A 118 16.13 17.38 7.44
CA ARG A 118 16.20 18.79 7.81
C ARG A 118 16.79 18.98 9.21
N LYS A 119 16.33 18.20 10.17
CA LYS A 119 16.83 18.27 11.54
C LYS A 119 18.30 17.90 11.61
N LYS A 120 18.71 16.91 10.85
CA LYS A 120 20.10 16.48 10.79
C LYS A 120 20.98 17.57 10.20
N ALA A 121 20.51 18.22 9.14
CA ALA A 121 21.24 19.32 8.51
C ALA A 121 21.37 20.52 9.46
N GLU A 122 20.31 20.86 10.20
CA GLU A 122 20.36 21.92 11.20
C GLU A 122 21.36 21.61 12.30
N ALA A 123 21.35 20.37 12.81
CA ALA A 123 22.29 19.96 13.84
C ALA A 123 23.73 20.05 13.35
N ALA A 124 24.00 19.65 12.11
CA ALA A 124 25.31 19.75 11.51
C ALA A 124 25.75 21.22 11.35
N SER A 125 24.82 22.09 10.96
CA SER A 125 25.06 23.51 10.82
C SER A 125 25.40 24.18 12.15
N ARG A 126 24.77 23.77 13.23
CA ARG A 126 24.99 24.32 14.56
C ARG A 126 26.35 23.93 15.13
N ARG A 127 26.96 22.87 14.63
CA ARG A 127 28.27 22.41 15.10
C ARG A 127 29.43 23.12 14.44
N ARG A 128 29.19 23.99 13.49
CA ARG A 128 30.21 24.76 12.80
C ARG A 128 30.42 26.13 13.48
#